data_373d3f0180840596e6bafbdc3092e73d
#
_entry.id   373d3f0180840596e6bafbdc3092e73d
#
_cell.length_a   1.000
_cell.length_b   1.000
_cell.length_c   1.000
_cell.angle_alpha   90.00
_cell.angle_beta   90.00
_cell.angle_gamma   90.00
#
_symmetry.space_group_name_H-M   'P 1'
#
loop_
_entity.id
_entity.type
_entity.pdbx_description
1 polymer ?
#
loop_
_entity_poly.entity_id
_entity_poly.type
_entity_poly.pdbx_seq_one_letter_code
_entity_poly.pdbx_strand_id
1 'polypeptide(L)'
;ALPLLAFTRAEQALVALAERDGLTQLFNRRAFYREGNLAFEKAREEGKLITVLMIDLDHFKQINDRWGHATGDEVLRIVANLMKAELRDDDIIGRVGGEEFAAVLRNNSREAIEAVTERLLQRISEAGREVDGIPVHLSASIGGASLTQEHGNFQDIMVSADKALYRAKRNGRNRAVFVPASAAAKP
;
A
#
# COMPACT_ATOMS: atom_id res chain seq x y z
N ALA A 1 23.89 35.39 1.42
CA ALA A 1 23.49 34.08 0.91
C ALA A 1 23.91 33.05 1.95
N LEU A 2 22.93 32.47 2.67
CA LEU A 2 23.16 31.34 3.55
C LEU A 2 23.48 30.11 2.69
N PRO A 3 24.56 29.34 2.98
CA PRO A 3 24.80 28.12 2.25
C PRO A 3 23.68 27.12 2.53
N LEU A 4 23.10 26.55 1.45
CA LEU A 4 22.25 25.38 1.57
C LEU A 4 23.12 24.30 2.25
N LEU A 5 22.74 23.97 3.51
CA LEU A 5 23.37 22.89 4.25
C LEU A 5 23.09 21.58 3.50
N ALA A 6 24.09 21.09 2.76
CA ALA A 6 24.04 19.74 2.25
C ALA A 6 24.07 18.80 3.46
N PHE A 7 22.98 18.05 3.67
CA PHE A 7 22.96 16.99 4.68
C PHE A 7 24.13 16.03 4.47
N THR A 8 24.84 15.72 5.53
CA THR A 8 25.90 14.74 5.48
C THR A 8 25.31 13.35 5.17
N ARG A 9 26.14 12.43 4.66
CA ARG A 9 25.71 11.05 4.43
C ARG A 9 25.15 10.38 5.70
N ALA A 10 25.68 10.73 6.86
CA ALA A 10 25.21 10.23 8.15
C ALA A 10 23.83 10.76 8.50
N GLU A 11 23.56 12.04 8.28
CA GLU A 11 22.23 12.64 8.48
C GLU A 11 21.19 12.07 7.52
N GLN A 12 21.56 11.85 6.26
CA GLN A 12 20.70 11.20 5.26
C GLN A 12 20.39 9.74 5.66
N ALA A 13 21.37 9.00 6.17
CA ALA A 13 21.17 7.64 6.67
C ALA A 13 20.26 7.61 7.91
N LEU A 14 20.40 8.56 8.84
CA LEU A 14 19.54 8.70 10.01
C LEU A 14 18.10 9.04 9.63
N VAL A 15 17.90 9.95 8.67
CA VAL A 15 16.56 10.28 8.15
C VAL A 15 15.94 9.05 7.49
N ALA A 16 16.70 8.33 6.65
CA ALA A 16 16.21 7.11 6.00
C ALA A 16 15.82 6.02 7.03
N LEU A 17 16.61 5.83 8.09
CA LEU A 17 16.27 4.92 9.20
C LEU A 17 14.99 5.35 9.94
N ALA A 18 14.75 6.67 10.10
CA ALA A 18 13.55 7.21 10.73
C ALA A 18 12.29 7.12 9.85
N GLU A 19 12.43 6.85 8.53
CA GLU A 19 11.35 6.83 7.55
C GLU A 19 10.95 5.44 7.08
N ARG A 20 11.80 4.44 7.34
CA ARG A 20 11.58 3.07 6.90
C ARG A 20 11.07 2.18 8.03
N ASP A 21 10.21 1.24 7.67
CA ASP A 21 9.84 0.13 8.54
C ASP A 21 11.03 -0.82 8.68
N GLY A 22 11.41 -1.16 9.90
CA GLY A 22 12.62 -1.94 10.18
C GLY A 22 12.58 -3.37 9.61
N LEU A 23 11.41 -3.96 9.46
CA LEU A 23 11.23 -5.32 8.95
C LEU A 23 11.19 -5.38 7.43
N THR A 24 10.41 -4.48 6.80
CA THR A 24 10.09 -4.55 5.37
C THR A 24 10.87 -3.57 4.51
N GLN A 25 11.49 -2.56 5.11
CA GLN A 25 12.19 -1.46 4.44
C GLN A 25 11.30 -0.61 3.50
N LEU A 26 9.98 -0.76 3.62
CA LEU A 26 9.02 0.17 3.03
C LEU A 26 8.96 1.45 3.86
N PHE A 27 8.29 2.49 3.37
CA PHE A 27 7.98 3.61 4.23
C PHE A 27 7.22 3.14 5.47
N ASN A 28 7.59 3.66 6.63
CA ASN A 28 6.77 3.49 7.83
C ASN A 28 5.50 4.33 7.72
N ARG A 29 4.56 4.15 8.63
CA ARG A 29 3.26 4.85 8.63
C ARG A 29 3.45 6.37 8.50
N ARG A 30 4.33 6.98 9.30
CA ARG A 30 4.54 8.43 9.30
C ARG A 30 5.05 8.95 7.96
N ALA A 31 6.06 8.31 7.41
CA ALA A 31 6.64 8.68 6.13
C ALA A 31 5.65 8.46 4.98
N PHE A 32 4.91 7.36 4.98
CA PHE A 32 3.87 7.08 3.99
C PHE A 32 2.81 8.19 3.94
N TYR A 33 2.28 8.61 5.10
CA TYR A 33 1.29 9.69 5.16
C TYR A 33 1.85 11.03 4.71
N ARG A 34 3.10 11.35 5.06
CA ARG A 34 3.76 12.58 4.59
C ARG A 34 3.89 12.59 3.06
N GLU A 35 4.44 11.52 2.48
CA GLU A 35 4.62 11.41 1.03
C GLU A 35 3.27 11.36 0.29
N GLY A 36 2.28 10.68 0.87
CA GLY A 36 0.92 10.63 0.35
C GLY A 36 0.24 12.01 0.32
N ASN A 37 0.39 12.81 1.37
CA ASN A 37 -0.10 14.19 1.40
C ASN A 37 0.54 15.04 0.30
N LEU A 38 1.86 14.95 0.12
CA LEU A 38 2.56 15.67 -0.94
C LEU A 38 2.08 15.24 -2.34
N ALA A 39 1.89 13.94 -2.55
CA ALA A 39 1.37 13.41 -3.81
C ALA A 39 -0.08 13.87 -4.07
N PHE A 40 -0.91 13.93 -3.03
CA PHE A 40 -2.28 14.41 -3.10
C PHE A 40 -2.34 15.88 -3.54
N GLU A 41 -1.61 16.77 -2.88
CA GLU A 41 -1.59 18.19 -3.19
C GLU A 41 -1.09 18.42 -4.64
N LYS A 42 -0.01 17.75 -5.02
CA LYS A 42 0.53 17.83 -6.39
C LYS A 42 -0.48 17.33 -7.42
N ALA A 43 -1.16 16.22 -7.17
CA ALA A 43 -2.16 15.69 -8.10
C ALA A 43 -3.33 16.65 -8.28
N ARG A 44 -3.79 17.30 -7.20
CA ARG A 44 -4.85 18.32 -7.25
C ARG A 44 -4.43 19.54 -8.08
N GLU A 45 -3.24 20.07 -7.83
CA GLU A 45 -2.70 21.23 -8.54
C GLU A 45 -2.53 20.95 -10.04
N GLU A 46 -2.06 19.76 -10.39
CA GLU A 46 -1.78 19.36 -11.78
C GLU A 46 -2.98 18.73 -12.50
N GLY A 47 -4.11 18.51 -11.82
CA GLY A 47 -5.27 17.81 -12.38
C GLY A 47 -4.99 16.35 -12.75
N LYS A 48 -4.04 15.70 -12.04
CA LYS A 48 -3.64 14.31 -12.27
C LYS A 48 -4.37 13.35 -11.34
N LEU A 49 -4.51 12.10 -11.77
CA LEU A 49 -5.09 11.04 -10.95
C LEU A 49 -4.05 10.45 -10.02
N ILE A 50 -4.47 10.20 -8.78
CA ILE A 50 -3.82 9.25 -7.88
C ILE A 50 -4.87 8.26 -7.37
N THR A 51 -4.43 7.04 -7.07
CA THR A 51 -5.24 6.01 -6.45
C THR A 51 -4.53 5.47 -5.23
N VAL A 52 -5.24 5.39 -4.13
CA VAL A 52 -4.75 4.76 -2.90
C VAL A 52 -5.25 3.32 -2.84
N LEU A 53 -4.35 2.41 -2.52
CA LEU A 53 -4.64 1.03 -2.18
C LEU A 53 -4.38 0.81 -0.70
N MET A 54 -5.34 0.25 0.01
CA MET A 54 -5.17 -0.32 1.36
C MET A 54 -5.17 -1.84 1.23
N ILE A 55 -4.17 -2.49 1.81
CA ILE A 55 -3.90 -3.92 1.67
C ILE A 55 -3.77 -4.51 3.07
N ASP A 56 -4.47 -5.61 3.32
CA ASP A 56 -4.41 -6.31 4.60
C ASP A 56 -4.29 -7.82 4.36
N LEU A 57 -3.35 -8.46 5.06
CA LEU A 57 -3.13 -9.90 4.95
C LEU A 57 -4.24 -10.67 5.65
N ASP A 58 -4.93 -11.51 4.91
CA ASP A 58 -6.04 -12.29 5.41
C ASP A 58 -5.56 -13.30 6.45
N HIS A 59 -6.23 -13.32 7.61
CA HIS A 59 -5.96 -14.28 8.68
C HIS A 59 -4.51 -14.31 9.20
N PHE A 60 -3.78 -13.19 9.11
CA PHE A 60 -2.36 -13.12 9.47
C PHE A 60 -2.09 -13.57 10.92
N LYS A 61 -2.98 -13.26 11.84
CA LYS A 61 -2.87 -13.75 13.22
C LYS A 61 -2.83 -15.28 13.28
N GLN A 62 -3.62 -15.98 12.45
CA GLN A 62 -3.62 -17.45 12.42
C GLN A 62 -2.29 -18.00 11.90
N ILE A 63 -1.62 -17.30 10.99
CA ILE A 63 -0.28 -17.65 10.51
C ILE A 63 0.71 -17.61 11.68
N ASN A 64 0.72 -16.49 12.44
CA ASN A 64 1.56 -16.36 13.63
C ASN A 64 1.25 -17.41 14.70
N ASP A 65 -0.03 -17.64 14.98
CA ASP A 65 -0.47 -18.60 16.01
C ASP A 65 -0.07 -20.04 15.63
N ARG A 66 -0.10 -20.38 14.34
CA ARG A 66 0.21 -21.73 13.84
C ARG A 66 1.70 -21.96 13.58
N TRP A 67 2.39 -20.98 13.00
CA TRP A 67 3.74 -21.13 12.47
C TRP A 67 4.80 -20.27 13.17
N GLY A 68 4.37 -19.44 14.13
CA GLY A 68 5.23 -18.55 14.89
C GLY A 68 5.49 -17.20 14.22
N HIS A 69 5.94 -16.24 15.02
CA HIS A 69 6.20 -14.86 14.57
C HIS A 69 7.33 -14.76 13.54
N ALA A 70 8.32 -15.65 13.57
CA ALA A 70 9.39 -15.66 12.58
C ALA A 70 8.85 -15.95 11.18
N THR A 71 7.93 -16.89 11.04
CA THR A 71 7.23 -17.17 9.77
C THR A 71 6.34 -15.98 9.35
N GLY A 72 5.63 -15.37 10.30
CA GLY A 72 4.85 -14.16 10.05
C GLY A 72 5.72 -13.01 9.56
N ASP A 73 6.87 -12.79 10.15
CA ASP A 73 7.83 -11.77 9.72
C ASP A 73 8.34 -12.03 8.29
N GLU A 74 8.62 -13.29 7.95
CA GLU A 74 9.04 -13.65 6.58
C GLU A 74 7.90 -13.40 5.57
N VAL A 75 6.67 -13.73 5.92
CA VAL A 75 5.49 -13.41 5.12
C VAL A 75 5.39 -11.90 4.85
N LEU A 76 5.59 -11.07 5.86
CA LEU A 76 5.58 -9.60 5.70
C LEU A 76 6.70 -9.11 4.77
N ARG A 77 7.91 -9.69 4.85
CA ARG A 77 9.02 -9.37 3.92
C ARG A 77 8.69 -9.77 2.49
N ILE A 78 8.15 -10.96 2.30
CA ILE A 78 7.73 -11.46 0.98
C ILE A 78 6.71 -10.52 0.35
N VAL A 79 5.65 -10.15 1.07
CA VAL A 79 4.61 -9.24 0.58
C VAL A 79 5.20 -7.87 0.22
N ALA A 80 6.06 -7.31 1.07
CA ALA A 80 6.74 -6.05 0.78
C ALA A 80 7.58 -6.12 -0.51
N ASN A 81 8.31 -7.21 -0.72
CA ASN A 81 9.11 -7.42 -1.92
C ASN A 81 8.24 -7.60 -3.17
N LEU A 82 7.12 -8.29 -3.06
CA LEU A 82 6.14 -8.40 -4.15
C LEU A 82 5.56 -7.05 -4.53
N MET A 83 5.20 -6.22 -3.55
CA MET A 83 4.72 -4.85 -3.81
C MET A 83 5.78 -4.02 -4.55
N LYS A 84 7.05 -4.08 -4.13
CA LYS A 84 8.16 -3.40 -4.82
C LYS A 84 8.36 -3.89 -6.26
N ALA A 85 8.15 -5.19 -6.51
CA ALA A 85 8.33 -5.78 -7.84
C ALA A 85 7.18 -5.46 -8.79
N GLU A 86 5.95 -5.34 -8.27
CA GLU A 86 4.75 -5.15 -9.09
C GLU A 86 4.38 -3.67 -9.31
N LEU A 87 4.75 -2.80 -8.37
CA LEU A 87 4.48 -1.37 -8.45
C LEU A 87 5.68 -0.62 -9.04
N ARG A 88 5.45 0.59 -9.52
CA ARG A 88 6.49 1.42 -10.15
C ARG A 88 7.37 2.09 -9.09
N ASP A 89 8.58 2.49 -9.48
CA ASP A 89 9.53 3.17 -8.60
C ASP A 89 9.02 4.52 -8.09
N ASP A 90 8.13 5.19 -8.83
CA ASP A 90 7.51 6.46 -8.45
C ASP A 90 6.22 6.29 -7.64
N ASP A 91 5.71 5.07 -7.47
CA ASP A 91 4.62 4.78 -6.55
C ASP A 91 5.13 4.82 -5.10
N ILE A 92 4.26 5.23 -4.20
CA ILE A 92 4.59 5.31 -2.77
C ILE A 92 4.08 4.05 -2.10
N ILE A 93 4.95 3.32 -1.42
CA ILE A 93 4.60 2.05 -0.76
C ILE A 93 5.00 2.13 0.71
N GLY A 94 4.07 1.79 1.60
CA GLY A 94 4.31 1.81 3.04
C GLY A 94 3.68 0.63 3.78
N ARG A 95 4.27 0.31 4.93
CA ARG A 95 3.64 -0.53 5.94
C ARG A 95 3.00 0.39 6.98
N VAL A 96 1.68 0.37 7.04
CA VAL A 96 0.90 1.33 7.84
C VAL A 96 0.31 0.74 9.11
N GLY A 97 0.38 -0.57 9.25
CA GLY A 97 -0.04 -1.33 10.43
C GLY A 97 0.78 -2.61 10.60
N GLY A 98 0.39 -3.50 11.50
CA GLY A 98 1.07 -4.77 11.74
C GLY A 98 1.11 -5.66 10.50
N GLU A 99 -0.04 -5.93 9.92
CA GLU A 99 -0.26 -6.70 8.69
C GLU A 99 -0.86 -5.86 7.56
N GLU A 100 -0.84 -4.53 7.72
CA GLU A 100 -1.45 -3.58 6.80
C GLU A 100 -0.40 -2.83 6.00
N PHE A 101 -0.60 -2.82 4.70
CA PHE A 101 0.21 -2.10 3.73
C PHE A 101 -0.66 -1.08 3.00
N ALA A 102 -0.03 -0.08 2.43
CA ALA A 102 -0.71 0.89 1.58
C ALA A 102 0.18 1.29 0.41
N ALA A 103 -0.45 1.70 -0.68
CA ALA A 103 0.25 2.25 -1.83
C ALA A 103 -0.49 3.47 -2.39
N VAL A 104 0.26 4.43 -2.93
CA VAL A 104 -0.27 5.53 -3.74
C VAL A 104 0.24 5.35 -5.16
N LEU A 105 -0.66 5.04 -6.08
CA LEU A 105 -0.38 4.85 -7.50
C LEU A 105 -0.61 6.15 -8.25
N ARG A 106 0.35 6.55 -9.09
CA ARG A 106 0.32 7.83 -9.81
C ARG A 106 0.01 7.62 -11.29
N ASN A 107 -0.89 8.46 -11.84
CA ASN A 107 -1.18 8.52 -13.29
C ASN A 107 -1.49 7.16 -13.94
N ASN A 108 -2.27 6.32 -13.27
CA ASN A 108 -2.69 5.04 -13.83
C ASN A 108 -4.16 5.09 -14.27
N SER A 109 -4.47 4.42 -15.38
CA SER A 109 -5.85 4.14 -15.73
C SER A 109 -6.47 3.15 -14.75
N ARG A 110 -7.78 3.10 -14.69
CA ARG A 110 -8.51 2.15 -13.83
C ARG A 110 -8.16 0.71 -14.19
N GLU A 111 -8.11 0.41 -15.48
CA GLU A 111 -7.77 -0.93 -15.99
C GLU A 111 -6.36 -1.35 -15.58
N ALA A 112 -5.40 -0.42 -15.62
CA ALA A 112 -4.02 -0.69 -15.19
C ALA A 112 -3.96 -0.95 -13.67
N ILE A 113 -4.73 -0.22 -12.88
CA ILE A 113 -4.81 -0.41 -11.42
C ILE A 113 -5.44 -1.75 -11.09
N GLU A 114 -6.55 -2.10 -11.72
CA GLU A 114 -7.22 -3.40 -11.53
C GLU A 114 -6.29 -4.56 -11.92
N ALA A 115 -5.59 -4.45 -13.06
CA ALA A 115 -4.66 -5.47 -13.54
C ALA A 115 -3.46 -5.67 -12.58
N VAL A 116 -2.84 -4.59 -12.10
CA VAL A 116 -1.71 -4.72 -11.16
C VAL A 116 -2.17 -5.26 -9.81
N THR A 117 -3.36 -4.88 -9.37
CA THR A 117 -3.94 -5.34 -8.10
C THR A 117 -4.27 -6.84 -8.15
N GLU A 118 -4.87 -7.31 -9.24
CA GLU A 118 -5.17 -8.73 -9.45
C GLU A 118 -3.88 -9.56 -9.50
N ARG A 119 -2.87 -9.09 -10.24
CA ARG A 119 -1.57 -9.75 -10.32
C ARG A 119 -0.88 -9.80 -8.94
N LEU A 120 -0.96 -8.73 -8.15
CA LEU A 120 -0.41 -8.72 -6.79
C LEU A 120 -1.11 -9.75 -5.89
N LEU A 121 -2.44 -9.84 -5.93
CA LEU A 121 -3.21 -10.84 -5.19
C LEU A 121 -2.81 -12.27 -5.57
N GLN A 122 -2.67 -12.54 -6.86
CA GLN A 122 -2.24 -13.84 -7.35
C GLN A 122 -0.84 -14.19 -6.85
N ARG A 123 0.13 -13.27 -6.95
CA ARG A 123 1.51 -13.50 -6.51
C ARG A 123 1.63 -13.68 -5.01
N ILE A 124 0.84 -12.96 -4.22
CA ILE A 124 0.77 -13.18 -2.76
C ILE A 124 0.27 -14.60 -2.47
N SER A 125 -0.80 -15.04 -3.14
CA SER A 125 -1.34 -16.39 -2.96
C SER A 125 -0.35 -17.47 -3.39
N GLU A 126 0.36 -17.28 -4.49
CA GLU A 126 1.40 -18.20 -4.97
C GLU A 126 2.58 -18.29 -3.99
N ALA A 127 3.04 -17.16 -3.45
CA ALA A 127 4.11 -17.13 -2.47
C ALA A 127 3.77 -17.87 -1.19
N GLY A 128 2.50 -17.91 -0.79
CA GLY A 128 2.03 -18.67 0.37
C GLY A 128 2.03 -20.18 0.19
N ARG A 129 2.30 -20.70 -1.02
CA ARG A 129 2.42 -22.15 -1.22
C ARG A 129 3.61 -22.73 -0.46
N GLU A 130 4.69 -21.94 -0.35
CA GLU A 130 5.88 -22.32 0.41
C GLU A 130 6.61 -21.08 0.91
N VAL A 131 6.68 -20.96 2.24
CA VAL A 131 7.46 -19.95 2.95
C VAL A 131 8.45 -20.71 3.84
N ASP A 132 9.74 -20.67 3.52
CA ASP A 132 10.79 -21.43 4.21
C ASP A 132 10.45 -22.94 4.36
N GLY A 133 9.91 -23.54 3.29
CA GLY A 133 9.48 -24.94 3.29
C GLY A 133 8.12 -25.21 3.97
N ILE A 134 7.40 -24.16 4.38
CA ILE A 134 6.13 -24.27 5.08
C ILE A 134 4.96 -23.81 4.18
N PRO A 135 3.90 -24.60 4.00
CA PRO A 135 2.70 -24.17 3.28
C PRO A 135 1.83 -23.29 4.18
N VAL A 136 1.87 -21.97 3.95
CA VAL A 136 1.24 -20.97 4.83
C VAL A 136 -0.19 -20.63 4.46
N HIS A 137 -0.61 -20.84 3.19
CA HIS A 137 -1.92 -20.43 2.66
C HIS A 137 -2.18 -18.92 2.83
N LEU A 138 -1.32 -18.13 2.20
CA LEU A 138 -1.37 -16.67 2.26
C LEU A 138 -2.39 -16.10 1.26
N SER A 139 -3.15 -15.10 1.69
CA SER A 139 -3.94 -14.24 0.81
C SER A 139 -4.03 -12.83 1.37
N ALA A 140 -4.49 -11.90 0.57
CA ALA A 140 -4.71 -10.51 0.98
C ALA A 140 -6.05 -9.99 0.48
N SER A 141 -6.58 -9.00 1.18
CA SER A 141 -7.72 -8.20 0.73
C SER A 141 -7.23 -6.80 0.41
N ILE A 142 -7.74 -6.21 -0.66
CA ILE A 142 -7.34 -4.88 -1.13
C ILE A 142 -8.55 -3.99 -1.30
N GLY A 143 -8.47 -2.77 -0.77
CA GLY A 143 -9.42 -1.70 -1.03
C GLY A 143 -8.77 -0.57 -1.80
N GLY A 144 -9.38 -0.12 -2.88
CA GLY A 144 -8.88 0.96 -3.71
C GLY A 144 -9.83 2.15 -3.80
N ALA A 145 -9.28 3.37 -3.77
CA ALA A 145 -10.00 4.61 -3.99
C ALA A 145 -9.15 5.59 -4.81
N SER A 146 -9.76 6.15 -5.86
CA SER A 146 -9.11 7.19 -6.66
C SER A 146 -9.52 8.59 -6.20
N LEU A 147 -8.63 9.56 -6.42
CA LEU A 147 -8.89 10.97 -6.13
C LEU A 147 -10.13 11.46 -6.91
N THR A 148 -11.04 12.09 -6.18
CA THR A 148 -12.21 12.79 -6.73
C THR A 148 -12.29 14.20 -6.16
N GLN A 149 -13.20 15.02 -6.66
CA GLN A 149 -13.43 16.37 -6.14
C GLN A 149 -14.00 16.38 -4.72
N GLU A 150 -14.57 15.26 -4.26
CA GLU A 150 -15.14 15.13 -2.92
C GLU A 150 -14.07 14.97 -1.83
N HIS A 151 -12.84 14.56 -2.20
CA HIS A 151 -11.74 14.39 -1.27
C HIS A 151 -11.07 15.74 -0.99
N GLY A 152 -11.23 16.28 0.22
CA GLY A 152 -10.65 17.55 0.65
C GLY A 152 -9.17 17.43 1.02
N ASN A 153 -8.71 16.25 1.42
CA ASN A 153 -7.35 15.94 1.84
C ASN A 153 -7.01 14.47 1.59
N PHE A 154 -5.75 14.11 1.80
CA PHE A 154 -5.27 12.74 1.60
C PHE A 154 -5.96 11.72 2.54
N GLN A 155 -6.26 12.14 3.77
CA GLN A 155 -6.96 11.28 4.73
C GLN A 155 -8.34 10.84 4.22
N ASP A 156 -9.05 11.68 3.47
CA ASP A 156 -10.36 11.34 2.91
C ASP A 156 -10.25 10.19 1.89
N ILE A 157 -9.19 10.17 1.05
CA ILE A 157 -8.96 9.06 0.12
C ILE A 157 -8.59 7.78 0.91
N MET A 158 -7.77 7.90 1.95
CA MET A 158 -7.40 6.77 2.81
C MET A 158 -8.64 6.15 3.46
N VAL A 159 -9.56 6.96 3.97
CA VAL A 159 -10.84 6.50 4.54
C VAL A 159 -11.70 5.79 3.48
N SER A 160 -11.74 6.32 2.25
CA SER A 160 -12.46 5.69 1.15
C SER A 160 -11.87 4.34 0.77
N ALA A 161 -10.55 4.23 0.69
CA ALA A 161 -9.86 2.97 0.43
C ALA A 161 -10.07 1.94 1.56
N ASP A 162 -10.06 2.38 2.81
CA ASP A 162 -10.33 1.52 3.97
C ASP A 162 -11.77 0.96 3.97
N LYS A 163 -12.76 1.78 3.61
CA LYS A 163 -14.14 1.30 3.41
C LYS A 163 -14.23 0.24 2.31
N ALA A 164 -13.49 0.41 1.22
CA ALA A 164 -13.41 -0.59 0.15
C ALA A 164 -12.73 -1.88 0.63
N LEU A 165 -11.65 -1.79 1.41
CA LEU A 165 -10.99 -2.92 2.04
C LEU A 165 -11.94 -3.70 2.96
N TYR A 166 -12.72 -3.00 3.77
CA TYR A 166 -13.73 -3.63 4.61
C TYR A 166 -14.76 -4.44 3.77
N ARG A 167 -15.19 -3.90 2.62
CA ARG A 167 -16.06 -4.61 1.69
C ARG A 167 -15.38 -5.86 1.10
N ALA A 168 -14.09 -5.76 0.73
CA ALA A 168 -13.32 -6.90 0.24
C ALA A 168 -13.29 -8.04 1.28
N LYS A 169 -13.03 -7.70 2.56
CA LYS A 169 -13.06 -8.66 3.66
C LYS A 169 -14.44 -9.29 3.86
N ARG A 170 -15.50 -8.49 3.82
CA ARG A 170 -16.89 -8.99 3.96
C ARG A 170 -17.36 -9.86 2.81
N ASN A 171 -16.88 -9.59 1.61
CA ASN A 171 -17.26 -10.32 0.39
C ASN A 171 -16.50 -11.64 0.22
N GLY A 172 -15.74 -12.10 1.20
CA GLY A 172 -15.06 -13.39 1.22
C GLY A 172 -13.53 -13.33 1.13
N ARG A 173 -12.92 -12.14 1.29
CA ARG A 173 -11.45 -11.94 1.27
C ARG A 173 -10.79 -12.33 -0.08
N ASN A 174 -9.47 -12.35 -0.13
CA ASN A 174 -8.66 -12.69 -1.30
C ASN A 174 -9.15 -11.99 -2.57
N ARG A 175 -9.37 -10.70 -2.49
CA ARG A 175 -9.90 -9.87 -3.58
C ARG A 175 -9.60 -8.39 -3.43
N ALA A 176 -9.74 -7.67 -4.52
CA ALA A 176 -9.76 -6.22 -4.53
C ALA A 176 -11.20 -5.69 -4.67
N VAL A 177 -11.52 -4.62 -3.97
CA VAL A 177 -12.74 -3.83 -4.15
C VAL A 177 -12.34 -2.37 -4.30
N PHE A 178 -12.92 -1.72 -5.30
CA PHE A 178 -12.69 -0.30 -5.56
C PHE A 178 -13.95 0.51 -5.25
N VAL A 179 -13.75 1.70 -4.69
CA VAL A 179 -14.83 2.67 -4.60
C VAL A 179 -15.26 3.02 -6.04
N PRO A 180 -16.56 3.00 -6.36
CA PRO A 180 -17.04 3.45 -7.66
C PRO A 180 -16.53 4.86 -7.93
N ALA A 181 -16.06 5.13 -9.14
CA ALA A 181 -15.86 6.52 -9.55
C ALA A 181 -17.19 7.24 -9.31
N SER A 182 -17.15 8.35 -8.55
CA SER A 182 -18.32 9.20 -8.42
C SER A 182 -18.85 9.44 -9.84
N ALA A 183 -20.12 9.13 -10.07
CA ALA A 183 -20.74 9.41 -11.36
C ALA A 183 -20.57 10.92 -11.55
N ALA A 184 -19.66 11.30 -12.46
CA ALA A 184 -19.53 12.68 -12.84
C ALA A 184 -20.93 13.17 -13.19
N ALA A 185 -21.39 14.17 -12.46
CA ALA A 185 -22.65 14.82 -12.78
C ALA A 185 -22.60 15.12 -14.29
N LYS A 186 -23.45 14.45 -15.06
CA LYS A 186 -23.62 14.79 -16.46
C LYS A 186 -23.98 16.27 -16.53
N PRO A 187 -23.36 17.01 -17.46
CA PRO A 187 -23.66 18.42 -17.66
C PRO A 187 -25.13 18.64 -18.02
#